data_dd396366593de9e1ea0aabd9b96c0e78
#
_entry.id   dd396366593de9e1ea0aabd9b96c0e78
#
_cell.length_a   1.000
_cell.length_b   1.000
_cell.length_c   1.000
_cell.angle_alpha   90.00
_cell.angle_beta   90.00
_cell.angle_gamma   90.00
#
_symmetry.space_group_name_H-M   'P 1'
#
loop_
_entity.id
_entity.type
_entity.pdbx_description
1 polymer ?
#
loop_
_entity_poly.entity_id
_entity_poly.type
_entity_poly.pdbx_seq_one_letter_code
_entity_poly.pdbx_strand_id
1 'polypeptide(L)'
;MNMGSKSLAAIAALALTATLASPAFAVDTPVYVEAVGAGVSLKVLATSGDVIGGYQIAGIPDGTGAYKSGSDVKILMNHELAYGAISNTLLRAGGAATGATVSEFTLDPATQKITGAQEFLKSAVFYNYSTKTFGSTPAAPTGAEAKDSYGTPQHTNFLNRFCSASLAPAGRFSWTDPKTKKVYGIKDAVFLTGEEGGDESRGFAVNAAGQLAQIPAFGLAAWETFVDRKSTRLN
;
A
#
# COMPACT_ATOMS: atom_id res chain seq x y z
N MET A 1 34.72 70.18 0.68
CA MET A 1 33.64 69.48 1.38
C MET A 1 33.72 68.00 0.96
N ASN A 2 34.18 67.20 1.91
CA ASN A 2 34.50 65.78 1.71
C ASN A 2 33.30 64.94 2.11
N MET A 3 32.75 64.19 1.18
CA MET A 3 31.70 63.19 1.48
C MET A 3 32.32 61.79 1.42
N GLY A 4 32.49 61.22 2.60
CA GLY A 4 33.03 59.88 2.74
C GLY A 4 32.02 58.79 2.36
N SER A 5 32.45 57.86 1.52
CA SER A 5 31.73 56.66 1.18
C SER A 5 31.84 55.65 2.34
N LYS A 6 30.71 55.20 2.87
CA LYS A 6 30.62 54.10 3.83
C LYS A 6 30.40 52.81 3.05
N SER A 7 31.38 51.93 3.06
CA SER A 7 31.24 50.57 2.56
C SER A 7 30.46 49.70 3.53
N LEU A 8 29.31 49.18 3.10
CA LEU A 8 28.62 48.15 3.81
C LEU A 8 29.22 46.77 3.42
N ALA A 9 29.86 46.11 4.35
CA ALA A 9 30.27 44.73 4.20
C ALA A 9 29.05 43.84 4.51
N ALA A 10 28.55 43.13 3.51
CA ALA A 10 27.53 42.10 3.68
C ALA A 10 28.20 40.79 4.12
N ILE A 11 27.91 40.39 5.36
CA ILE A 11 28.30 39.06 5.88
C ILE A 11 27.25 38.05 5.39
N ALA A 12 27.64 37.24 4.42
CA ALA A 12 26.82 36.07 4.01
C ALA A 12 27.03 34.96 5.04
N ALA A 13 26.01 34.73 5.88
CA ALA A 13 25.98 33.57 6.75
C ALA A 13 25.59 32.33 5.93
N LEU A 14 26.56 31.44 5.69
CA LEU A 14 26.34 30.15 5.07
C LEU A 14 25.74 29.21 6.12
N ALA A 15 24.43 29.01 6.11
CA ALA A 15 23.75 28.01 6.94
C ALA A 15 24.07 26.62 6.39
N LEU A 16 25.00 25.92 7.02
CA LEU A 16 25.29 24.51 6.76
C LEU A 16 24.18 23.67 7.41
N THR A 17 23.16 23.32 6.67
CA THR A 17 22.17 22.33 7.11
C THR A 17 22.79 20.94 7.03
N ALA A 18 23.39 20.49 8.15
CA ALA A 18 23.74 19.09 8.29
C ALA A 18 22.45 18.27 8.40
N THR A 19 22.08 17.60 7.32
CA THR A 19 21.09 16.53 7.37
C THR A 19 21.71 15.38 8.18
N LEU A 20 21.34 15.30 9.46
CA LEU A 20 21.62 14.13 10.27
C LEU A 20 20.80 12.98 9.66
N ALA A 21 21.44 12.19 8.81
CA ALA A 21 20.92 10.89 8.46
C ALA A 21 20.87 10.08 9.76
N SER A 22 19.68 9.89 10.32
CA SER A 22 19.51 8.97 11.43
C SER A 22 20.01 7.60 10.99
N PRO A 23 20.92 6.97 11.74
CA PRO A 23 21.34 5.61 11.41
C PRO A 23 20.08 4.74 11.44
N ALA A 24 19.88 3.95 10.41
CA ALA A 24 18.89 2.88 10.42
C ALA A 24 19.33 1.90 11.53
N PHE A 25 18.74 2.02 12.69
CA PHE A 25 18.92 1.01 13.74
C PHE A 25 18.21 -0.24 13.23
N ALA A 26 19.00 -1.22 12.77
CA ALA A 26 18.54 -2.58 12.75
C ALA A 26 18.34 -2.96 14.22
N VAL A 27 17.12 -2.86 14.71
CA VAL A 27 16.77 -3.40 16.01
C VAL A 27 16.93 -4.91 15.86
N ASP A 28 17.78 -5.54 16.66
CA ASP A 28 17.85 -6.99 16.80
C ASP A 28 16.52 -7.45 17.44
N THR A 29 15.46 -7.45 16.65
CA THR A 29 14.14 -7.90 17.09
C THR A 29 14.20 -9.40 17.23
N PRO A 30 13.87 -9.95 18.38
CA PRO A 30 13.89 -11.40 18.59
C PRO A 30 12.92 -12.08 17.63
N VAL A 31 13.30 -13.25 17.14
CA VAL A 31 12.41 -14.11 16.35
C VAL A 31 11.38 -14.70 17.30
N TYR A 32 10.09 -14.44 17.05
CA TYR A 32 8.98 -14.93 17.87
C TYR A 32 8.51 -16.34 17.53
N VAL A 33 9.09 -16.96 16.48
CA VAL A 33 8.76 -18.30 16.01
C VAL A 33 10.00 -19.14 15.93
N GLU A 34 9.90 -20.44 16.23
CA GLU A 34 11.00 -21.38 16.15
C GLU A 34 10.91 -22.26 14.91
N ALA A 35 12.06 -22.57 14.32
CA ALA A 35 12.16 -23.54 13.25
C ALA A 35 12.16 -24.94 13.83
N VAL A 36 11.12 -25.72 13.60
CA VAL A 36 11.02 -27.11 14.09
C VAL A 36 11.49 -28.15 13.05
N GLY A 37 11.67 -27.75 11.79
CA GLY A 37 12.15 -28.62 10.72
C GLY A 37 13.68 -28.62 10.59
N ALA A 38 14.27 -29.78 10.33
CA ALA A 38 15.70 -29.84 10.01
C ALA A 38 16.00 -29.06 8.72
N GLY A 39 17.04 -28.22 8.75
CA GLY A 39 17.43 -27.37 7.60
C GLY A 39 16.60 -26.12 7.40
N VAL A 40 15.63 -25.81 8.28
CA VAL A 40 14.89 -24.56 8.27
C VAL A 40 15.59 -23.54 9.16
N SER A 41 15.77 -22.32 8.65
CA SER A 41 16.24 -21.17 9.42
C SER A 41 15.26 -20.02 9.29
N LEU A 42 15.13 -19.21 10.32
CA LEU A 42 14.26 -18.05 10.38
C LEU A 42 15.10 -16.79 10.53
N LYS A 43 14.70 -15.75 9.84
CA LYS A 43 15.33 -14.44 9.93
C LYS A 43 14.26 -13.37 9.93
N VAL A 44 14.30 -12.47 10.93
CA VAL A 44 13.50 -11.25 10.92
C VAL A 44 14.06 -10.33 9.85
N LEU A 45 13.23 -9.85 8.96
CA LEU A 45 13.60 -8.90 7.89
C LEU A 45 13.30 -7.46 8.29
N ALA A 46 12.17 -7.25 8.94
CA ALA A 46 11.70 -5.96 9.44
C ALA A 46 10.60 -6.18 10.48
N THR A 47 10.32 -5.15 11.27
CA THR A 47 9.28 -5.14 12.31
C THR A 47 8.45 -3.86 12.19
N SER A 48 7.18 -3.93 12.58
CA SER A 48 6.34 -2.73 12.70
C SER A 48 7.00 -1.69 13.59
N GLY A 49 7.05 -0.44 13.12
CA GLY A 49 7.74 0.65 13.80
C GLY A 49 9.18 0.90 13.32
N ASP A 50 9.83 -0.04 12.64
CA ASP A 50 11.15 0.18 12.03
C ASP A 50 11.08 1.30 11.01
N VAL A 51 12.17 2.05 10.86
CA VAL A 51 12.31 3.12 9.87
C VAL A 51 13.34 2.72 8.84
N ILE A 52 12.90 2.56 7.60
CA ILE A 52 13.75 2.17 6.48
C ILE A 52 13.69 3.25 5.40
N GLY A 53 14.82 3.91 5.12
CA GLY A 53 14.87 4.99 4.13
C GLY A 53 13.95 6.18 4.44
N GLY A 54 13.65 6.43 5.72
CA GLY A 54 12.72 7.46 6.17
C GLY A 54 11.24 7.04 6.19
N TYR A 55 10.93 5.84 5.76
CA TYR A 55 9.59 5.25 5.87
C TYR A 55 9.47 4.42 7.14
N GLN A 56 8.54 4.80 8.02
CA GLN A 56 8.21 4.01 9.21
C GLN A 56 7.16 2.96 8.86
N ILE A 57 7.48 1.70 9.14
CA ILE A 57 6.58 0.57 8.87
C ILE A 57 5.35 0.67 9.78
N ALA A 58 4.18 0.65 9.21
CA ALA A 58 2.92 0.68 9.93
C ALA A 58 2.67 -0.62 10.71
N GLY A 59 1.75 -0.55 11.67
CA GLY A 59 1.33 -1.71 12.47
C GLY A 59 0.44 -2.69 11.71
N ILE A 60 0.11 -3.78 12.38
CA ILE A 60 -0.84 -4.82 11.93
C ILE A 60 -0.57 -5.26 10.48
N PRO A 61 0.61 -5.86 10.21
CA PRO A 61 0.91 -6.44 8.90
C PRO A 61 -0.01 -7.64 8.65
N ASP A 62 -0.53 -7.73 7.42
CA ASP A 62 -1.44 -8.80 7.01
C ASP A 62 -1.14 -9.27 5.58
N GLY A 63 -2.15 -9.34 4.71
CA GLY A 63 -2.05 -9.88 3.36
C GLY A 63 -0.87 -9.40 2.56
N THR A 64 -0.16 -10.32 1.95
CA THR A 64 1.07 -10.02 1.19
C THR A 64 1.03 -10.56 -0.23
N GLY A 65 1.82 -9.91 -1.08
CA GLY A 65 2.17 -10.41 -2.40
C GLY A 65 3.60 -10.04 -2.74
N ALA A 66 4.29 -10.88 -3.51
CA ALA A 66 5.67 -10.62 -3.88
C ALA A 66 5.94 -10.89 -5.36
N TYR A 67 6.83 -10.12 -5.96
CA TYR A 67 7.25 -10.31 -7.33
C TYR A 67 8.72 -9.93 -7.53
N LYS A 68 9.35 -10.56 -8.54
CA LYS A 68 10.73 -10.24 -8.91
C LYS A 68 10.79 -8.93 -9.68
N SER A 69 11.72 -8.05 -9.30
CA SER A 69 11.97 -6.76 -9.96
C SER A 69 13.48 -6.57 -10.15
N GLY A 70 13.97 -6.88 -11.35
CA GLY A 70 15.41 -6.93 -11.60
C GLY A 70 16.10 -8.02 -10.78
N SER A 71 17.11 -7.64 -9.99
CA SER A 71 17.80 -8.50 -9.01
C SER A 71 17.03 -8.66 -7.70
N ASP A 72 16.11 -7.75 -7.40
CA ASP A 72 15.42 -7.65 -6.13
C ASP A 72 14.06 -8.34 -6.14
N VAL A 73 13.49 -8.49 -4.96
CA VAL A 73 12.10 -8.90 -4.76
C VAL A 73 11.34 -7.72 -4.15
N LYS A 74 10.23 -7.35 -4.77
CA LYS A 74 9.26 -6.42 -4.22
C LYS A 74 8.22 -7.20 -3.42
N ILE A 75 7.95 -6.74 -2.20
CA ILE A 75 6.93 -7.30 -1.32
C ILE A 75 5.91 -6.21 -1.06
N LEU A 76 4.66 -6.47 -1.41
CA LEU A 76 3.52 -5.63 -1.06
C LEU A 76 2.87 -6.23 0.18
N MET A 77 2.52 -5.39 1.14
CA MET A 77 1.98 -5.84 2.42
C MET A 77 0.85 -4.92 2.87
N ASN A 78 -0.30 -5.50 3.14
CA ASN A 78 -1.40 -4.80 3.78
C ASN A 78 -1.05 -4.45 5.22
N HIS A 79 -1.65 -3.36 5.69
CA HIS A 79 -1.72 -3.01 7.10
C HIS A 79 -3.19 -2.90 7.49
N GLU A 80 -3.65 -3.84 8.32
CA GLU A 80 -5.05 -3.96 8.74
C GLU A 80 -5.43 -2.91 9.82
N LEU A 81 -5.09 -1.66 9.55
CA LEU A 81 -5.38 -0.56 10.45
C LEU A 81 -6.86 -0.17 10.33
N ALA A 82 -7.52 -0.06 11.48
CA ALA A 82 -8.89 0.41 11.53
C ALA A 82 -9.00 1.88 11.13
N TYR A 83 -10.19 2.28 10.70
CA TYR A 83 -10.53 3.69 10.51
C TYR A 83 -10.11 4.55 11.71
N GLY A 84 -9.42 5.64 11.44
CA GLY A 84 -8.93 6.53 12.49
C GLY A 84 -7.59 6.13 13.11
N ALA A 85 -7.10 4.90 12.93
CA ALA A 85 -5.75 4.54 13.33
C ALA A 85 -4.72 5.30 12.48
N ILE A 86 -3.67 5.81 13.12
CA ILE A 86 -2.60 6.53 12.43
C ILE A 86 -1.83 5.54 11.56
N SER A 87 -1.71 5.86 10.28
CA SER A 87 -0.80 5.21 9.33
C SER A 87 0.19 6.25 8.81
N ASN A 88 1.37 5.82 8.40
CA ASN A 88 2.38 6.72 7.85
C ASN A 88 2.10 7.15 6.41
N THR A 89 0.94 6.90 5.93
CA THR A 89 0.50 7.21 4.57
C THR A 89 0.35 8.69 4.41
N LEU A 90 1.15 9.27 3.58
CA LEU A 90 1.02 10.70 3.26
C LEU A 90 -0.06 10.98 2.23
N LEU A 91 -0.58 9.97 1.52
CA LEU A 91 -1.38 10.28 0.35
C LEU A 91 -2.36 9.20 -0.02
N ARG A 92 -3.57 9.45 0.33
CA ARG A 92 -4.70 8.93 -0.43
C ARG A 92 -5.47 10.10 -0.98
N ALA A 93 -6.06 9.97 -2.16
CA ALA A 93 -6.88 11.02 -2.73
C ALA A 93 -7.92 11.50 -1.72
N GLY A 94 -7.73 12.70 -1.19
CA GLY A 94 -8.58 13.30 -0.17
C GLY A 94 -8.45 12.72 1.25
N GLY A 95 -7.46 11.88 1.51
CA GLY A 95 -7.33 11.16 2.78
C GLY A 95 -6.39 11.79 3.79
N ALA A 96 -6.71 11.65 5.06
CA ALA A 96 -5.77 11.80 6.16
C ALA A 96 -4.82 10.59 6.21
N ALA A 97 -3.71 10.73 6.92
CA ALA A 97 -2.76 9.66 7.17
C ALA A 97 -3.30 8.64 8.20
N THR A 98 -4.50 8.11 7.97
CA THR A 98 -5.19 7.20 8.89
C THR A 98 -5.87 6.05 8.15
N GLY A 99 -6.05 4.95 8.84
CA GLY A 99 -6.70 3.74 8.33
C GLY A 99 -5.76 2.80 7.59
N ALA A 100 -6.34 1.82 6.93
CA ALA A 100 -5.59 0.78 6.22
C ALA A 100 -4.72 1.32 5.10
N THR A 101 -3.61 0.66 4.85
CA THR A 101 -2.65 1.04 3.81
C THR A 101 -1.90 -0.17 3.26
N VAL A 102 -1.05 0.04 2.25
CA VAL A 102 -0.18 -0.98 1.66
C VAL A 102 1.25 -0.44 1.62
N SER A 103 2.18 -1.16 2.24
CA SER A 103 3.62 -0.90 2.11
C SER A 103 4.21 -1.66 0.93
N GLU A 104 5.22 -1.08 0.30
CA GLU A 104 6.14 -1.78 -0.60
C GLU A 104 7.51 -1.88 0.03
N PHE A 105 8.06 -3.09 0.12
CA PHE A 105 9.42 -3.35 0.54
C PHE A 105 10.27 -3.82 -0.63
N THR A 106 11.54 -3.44 -0.61
CA THR A 106 12.55 -3.97 -1.53
C THR A 106 13.45 -4.92 -0.75
N LEU A 107 13.43 -6.19 -1.11
CA LEU A 107 14.29 -7.22 -0.54
C LEU A 107 15.42 -7.54 -1.52
N ASP A 108 16.66 -7.43 -1.05
CA ASP A 108 17.80 -8.01 -1.73
C ASP A 108 17.91 -9.51 -1.33
N PRO A 109 17.65 -10.45 -2.26
CA PRO A 109 17.66 -11.86 -1.95
C PRO A 109 19.06 -12.42 -1.68
N ALA A 110 20.12 -11.78 -2.18
CA ALA A 110 21.51 -12.23 -1.96
C ALA A 110 21.97 -11.95 -0.52
N THR A 111 21.62 -10.80 0.02
CA THR A 111 21.96 -10.41 1.40
C THR A 111 20.84 -10.71 2.39
N GLN A 112 19.65 -11.05 1.91
CA GLN A 112 18.43 -11.22 2.70
C GLN A 112 18.17 -9.99 3.60
N LYS A 113 18.23 -8.80 3.03
CA LYS A 113 17.97 -7.53 3.73
C LYS A 113 16.90 -6.74 3.01
N ILE A 114 16.07 -6.06 3.77
CA ILE A 114 15.21 -5.00 3.24
C ILE A 114 16.09 -3.78 2.99
N THR A 115 16.20 -3.37 1.73
CA THR A 115 17.04 -2.26 1.28
C THR A 115 16.23 -0.98 1.04
N GLY A 116 14.89 -1.08 1.02
CA GLY A 116 13.99 0.05 0.86
C GLY A 116 12.58 -0.29 1.32
N ALA A 117 11.88 0.73 1.78
CA ALA A 117 10.46 0.66 2.12
C ALA A 117 9.78 1.97 1.77
N GLN A 118 8.52 1.90 1.34
CA GLN A 118 7.72 3.07 1.02
C GLN A 118 6.22 2.77 1.09
N GLU A 119 5.40 3.84 1.14
CA GLU A 119 3.98 3.73 0.88
C GLU A 119 3.75 3.33 -0.58
N PHE A 120 3.02 2.25 -0.79
CA PHE A 120 2.69 1.79 -2.14
C PHE A 120 1.53 2.57 -2.75
N LEU A 121 0.51 2.90 -1.95
CA LEU A 121 -0.66 3.62 -2.43
C LEU A 121 -0.33 5.09 -2.72
N LYS A 122 -0.55 5.51 -3.97
CA LYS A 122 -0.32 6.89 -4.43
C LYS A 122 -1.62 7.65 -4.67
N SER A 123 -2.69 6.95 -5.03
CA SER A 123 -4.01 7.52 -5.26
C SER A 123 -5.09 6.47 -5.08
N ALA A 124 -6.34 6.91 -4.91
CA ALA A 124 -7.49 6.04 -4.83
C ALA A 124 -8.63 6.55 -5.69
N VAL A 125 -9.33 5.65 -6.36
CA VAL A 125 -10.60 5.92 -7.01
C VAL A 125 -11.66 4.99 -6.45
N PHE A 126 -12.78 5.57 -6.10
CA PHE A 126 -13.92 4.89 -5.51
C PHE A 126 -15.09 4.87 -6.48
N TYR A 127 -15.95 3.89 -6.33
CA TYR A 127 -17.19 3.83 -7.08
C TYR A 127 -18.31 4.58 -6.35
N ASN A 128 -18.98 5.44 -7.08
CA ASN A 128 -20.17 6.12 -6.60
C ASN A 128 -21.41 5.38 -7.11
N TYR A 129 -22.11 4.68 -6.23
CA TYR A 129 -23.28 3.88 -6.61
C TYR A 129 -24.47 4.72 -7.08
N SER A 130 -24.58 5.98 -6.64
CA SER A 130 -25.65 6.88 -7.03
C SER A 130 -25.49 7.37 -8.48
N THR A 131 -24.27 7.75 -8.87
CA THR A 131 -23.96 8.25 -10.22
C THR A 131 -23.46 7.16 -11.15
N LYS A 132 -23.11 5.98 -10.63
CA LYS A 132 -22.50 4.85 -11.35
C LYS A 132 -21.19 5.22 -12.04
N THR A 133 -20.39 6.07 -11.40
CA THR A 133 -19.10 6.55 -11.90
C THR A 133 -17.98 6.33 -10.91
N PHE A 134 -16.75 6.35 -11.41
CA PHE A 134 -15.55 6.35 -10.58
C PHE A 134 -15.08 7.78 -10.33
N GLY A 135 -14.57 8.03 -9.11
CA GLY A 135 -14.03 9.33 -8.71
C GLY A 135 -13.38 9.29 -7.33
N SER A 136 -13.03 10.46 -6.82
CA SER A 136 -12.43 10.60 -5.49
C SER A 136 -13.47 10.56 -4.35
N THR A 137 -14.76 10.67 -4.66
CA THR A 137 -15.84 10.71 -3.68
C THR A 137 -16.69 9.45 -3.79
N PRO A 138 -16.59 8.51 -2.83
CA PRO A 138 -17.45 7.35 -2.81
C PRO A 138 -18.90 7.73 -2.43
N ALA A 139 -19.84 6.90 -2.85
CA ALA A 139 -21.20 6.94 -2.33
C ALA A 139 -21.77 5.53 -2.25
N ALA A 140 -22.50 5.28 -1.18
CA ALA A 140 -23.14 4.01 -0.90
C ALA A 140 -24.24 3.66 -1.90
N PRO A 141 -24.57 2.39 -2.10
CA PRO A 141 -25.82 1.98 -2.72
C PRO A 141 -27.01 2.39 -1.85
N THR A 142 -28.20 2.45 -2.45
CA THR A 142 -29.42 2.72 -1.70
C THR A 142 -29.68 1.62 -0.67
N GLY A 143 -29.94 2.02 0.55
CA GLY A 143 -30.20 1.09 1.67
C GLY A 143 -28.96 0.55 2.36
N ALA A 144 -27.74 0.98 1.94
CA ALA A 144 -26.52 0.61 2.63
C ALA A 144 -26.45 1.22 4.04
N GLU A 145 -25.74 0.54 4.91
CA GLU A 145 -25.49 1.03 6.27
C GLU A 145 -24.49 2.18 6.26
N ALA A 146 -24.72 3.21 7.06
CA ALA A 146 -23.81 4.35 7.20
C ALA A 146 -22.59 4.01 8.07
N LYS A 147 -22.72 3.01 8.94
CA LYS A 147 -21.67 2.55 9.86
C LYS A 147 -21.74 1.04 10.01
N ASP A 148 -20.58 0.42 10.24
CA ASP A 148 -20.52 -1.00 10.63
C ASP A 148 -20.96 -1.24 12.09
N SER A 149 -20.93 -2.50 12.52
CA SER A 149 -21.27 -2.91 13.89
C SER A 149 -20.33 -2.31 14.96
N TYR A 150 -19.17 -1.82 14.57
CA TYR A 150 -18.20 -1.14 15.44
C TYR A 150 -18.35 0.38 15.41
N GLY A 151 -19.31 0.92 14.68
CA GLY A 151 -19.53 2.34 14.51
C GLY A 151 -18.60 3.01 13.49
N THR A 152 -17.84 2.23 12.72
CA THR A 152 -16.94 2.75 11.68
C THR A 152 -17.73 3.28 10.48
N PRO A 153 -17.50 4.54 10.05
CA PRO A 153 -18.16 5.08 8.87
C PRO A 153 -17.84 4.28 7.62
N GLN A 154 -18.88 3.89 6.86
CA GLN A 154 -18.77 3.15 5.62
C GLN A 154 -18.79 4.08 4.39
N HIS A 155 -18.30 3.61 3.24
CA HIS A 155 -18.28 4.34 1.98
C HIS A 155 -17.63 5.74 2.05
N THR A 156 -16.57 5.86 2.85
CA THR A 156 -15.78 7.08 2.97
C THR A 156 -14.54 7.05 2.08
N ASN A 157 -13.79 8.15 2.01
CA ASN A 157 -12.47 8.20 1.36
C ASN A 157 -11.39 7.48 2.19
N PHE A 158 -11.65 7.14 3.43
CA PHE A 158 -10.73 6.39 4.28
C PHE A 158 -10.84 4.91 3.95
N LEU A 159 -9.73 4.21 4.16
CA LEU A 159 -9.64 2.77 4.01
C LEU A 159 -9.67 2.14 5.40
N ASN A 160 -10.31 0.98 5.51
CA ASN A 160 -10.53 0.33 6.79
C ASN A 160 -10.11 -1.13 6.72
N ARG A 161 -9.20 -1.54 7.62
CA ARG A 161 -8.84 -2.93 7.86
C ARG A 161 -8.60 -3.75 6.58
N PHE A 162 -7.51 -3.46 5.87
CA PHE A 162 -7.06 -4.31 4.76
C PHE A 162 -6.50 -5.61 5.33
N CYS A 163 -7.30 -6.67 5.23
CA CYS A 163 -6.95 -8.00 5.68
C CYS A 163 -6.12 -8.74 4.63
N SER A 164 -6.46 -9.95 4.29
CA SER A 164 -5.73 -10.77 3.33
C SER A 164 -5.65 -10.12 1.95
N ALA A 165 -4.65 -10.53 1.18
CA ALA A 165 -4.43 -10.04 -0.16
C ALA A 165 -3.85 -11.13 -1.07
N SER A 166 -3.91 -10.90 -2.37
CA SER A 166 -3.15 -11.70 -3.35
C SER A 166 -2.60 -10.82 -4.46
N LEU A 167 -1.45 -11.23 -4.99
CA LEU A 167 -0.85 -10.60 -6.16
C LEU A 167 -1.12 -11.44 -7.39
N ALA A 168 -1.95 -10.92 -8.30
CA ALA A 168 -2.12 -11.48 -9.62
C ALA A 168 -0.89 -11.11 -10.47
N PRO A 169 -0.18 -12.09 -11.06
CA PRO A 169 1.04 -11.81 -11.81
C PRO A 169 0.77 -10.99 -13.08
N ALA A 170 1.80 -10.36 -13.60
CA ALA A 170 1.75 -9.63 -14.87
C ALA A 170 1.16 -10.51 -16.00
N GLY A 171 0.32 -9.90 -16.82
CA GLY A 171 -0.41 -10.58 -17.90
C GLY A 171 -1.69 -11.31 -17.47
N ARG A 172 -1.96 -11.44 -16.19
CA ARG A 172 -3.12 -12.18 -15.66
C ARG A 172 -4.45 -11.58 -16.10
N PHE A 173 -4.54 -10.26 -16.10
CA PHE A 173 -5.73 -9.50 -16.47
C PHE A 173 -5.59 -8.84 -17.84
N SER A 174 -4.78 -9.40 -18.73
CA SER A 174 -4.67 -8.94 -20.11
C SER A 174 -4.98 -10.05 -21.11
N TRP A 175 -5.54 -9.63 -22.23
CA TRP A 175 -5.84 -10.51 -23.35
C TRP A 175 -5.46 -9.81 -24.66
N THR A 176 -4.83 -10.54 -25.56
CA THR A 176 -4.49 -10.04 -26.89
C THR A 176 -5.43 -10.63 -27.90
N ASP A 177 -6.18 -9.78 -28.61
CA ASP A 177 -7.02 -10.21 -29.72
C ASP A 177 -6.17 -10.87 -30.81
N PRO A 178 -6.42 -12.13 -31.13
CA PRO A 178 -5.60 -12.87 -32.10
C PRO A 178 -5.69 -12.30 -33.52
N LYS A 179 -6.79 -11.59 -33.86
CA LYS A 179 -7.00 -11.00 -35.18
C LYS A 179 -6.41 -9.61 -35.29
N THR A 180 -6.77 -8.71 -34.38
CA THR A 180 -6.37 -7.31 -34.43
C THR A 180 -5.06 -7.01 -33.75
N LYS A 181 -4.51 -7.99 -32.98
CA LYS A 181 -3.33 -7.84 -32.12
C LYS A 181 -3.46 -6.76 -31.05
N LYS A 182 -4.65 -6.20 -30.89
CA LYS A 182 -4.94 -5.23 -29.85
C LYS A 182 -4.95 -5.90 -28.49
N VAL A 183 -4.30 -5.26 -27.50
CA VAL A 183 -4.27 -5.73 -26.12
C VAL A 183 -5.35 -5.02 -25.32
N TYR A 184 -6.09 -5.79 -24.55
CA TYR A 184 -7.12 -5.32 -23.63
C TYR A 184 -6.76 -5.70 -22.21
N GLY A 185 -7.23 -4.92 -21.24
CA GLY A 185 -7.00 -5.14 -19.83
C GLY A 185 -5.68 -4.57 -19.31
N ILE A 186 -5.22 -5.09 -18.18
CA ILE A 186 -4.04 -4.63 -17.45
C ILE A 186 -2.90 -5.62 -17.66
N LYS A 187 -1.77 -5.15 -18.19
CA LYS A 187 -0.59 -5.99 -18.47
C LYS A 187 0.27 -6.25 -17.23
N ASP A 188 0.32 -5.29 -16.34
CA ASP A 188 1.16 -5.35 -15.14
C ASP A 188 0.52 -6.25 -14.07
N ALA A 189 1.30 -6.56 -13.04
CA ALA A 189 0.77 -7.24 -11.87
C ALA A 189 -0.27 -6.37 -11.17
N VAL A 190 -1.28 -7.01 -10.56
CA VAL A 190 -2.35 -6.33 -9.83
C VAL A 190 -2.45 -6.94 -8.44
N PHE A 191 -2.37 -6.09 -7.43
CA PHE A 191 -2.55 -6.47 -6.04
C PHE A 191 -4.03 -6.34 -5.67
N LEU A 192 -4.63 -7.44 -5.24
CA LEU A 192 -6.04 -7.52 -4.84
C LEU A 192 -6.12 -7.50 -3.33
N THR A 193 -6.99 -6.67 -2.80
CA THR A 193 -7.21 -6.52 -1.36
C THR A 193 -8.65 -6.10 -1.06
N GLY A 194 -9.05 -6.14 0.20
CA GLY A 194 -10.37 -5.70 0.63
C GLY A 194 -10.41 -5.25 2.06
N GLU A 195 -11.46 -4.53 2.37
CA GLU A 195 -11.79 -4.11 3.73
C GLU A 195 -12.50 -5.23 4.47
N GLU A 196 -12.15 -5.44 5.74
CA GLU A 196 -12.83 -6.36 6.67
C GLU A 196 -13.49 -5.58 7.80
N GLY A 197 -14.42 -4.70 7.46
CA GLY A 197 -15.06 -3.78 8.40
C GLY A 197 -16.58 -3.96 8.53
N GLY A 198 -17.13 -5.02 7.98
CA GLY A 198 -18.59 -5.28 7.99
C GLY A 198 -19.16 -5.51 6.59
N ASP A 199 -20.49 -5.64 6.52
CA ASP A 199 -21.19 -6.06 5.28
C ASP A 199 -21.09 -5.04 4.12
N GLU A 200 -20.80 -3.79 4.43
CA GLU A 200 -20.64 -2.72 3.45
C GLU A 200 -19.17 -2.50 3.02
N SER A 201 -18.26 -3.37 3.43
CA SER A 201 -16.84 -3.28 3.09
C SER A 201 -16.58 -3.52 1.61
N ARG A 202 -15.52 -2.90 1.11
CA ARG A 202 -15.24 -2.79 -0.33
C ARG A 202 -14.05 -3.66 -0.73
N GLY A 203 -14.13 -4.25 -1.93
CA GLY A 203 -13.00 -4.91 -2.56
C GLY A 203 -12.26 -3.98 -3.51
N PHE A 204 -10.94 -4.11 -3.60
CA PHE A 204 -10.06 -3.24 -4.36
C PHE A 204 -9.03 -4.00 -5.19
N ALA A 205 -8.56 -3.31 -6.23
CA ALA A 205 -7.38 -3.67 -6.99
C ALA A 205 -6.39 -2.51 -6.99
N VAL A 206 -5.10 -2.80 -6.83
CA VAL A 206 -4.03 -1.80 -6.91
C VAL A 206 -3.14 -2.14 -8.09
N ASN A 207 -2.96 -1.19 -8.99
CA ASN A 207 -2.08 -1.35 -10.15
C ASN A 207 -0.61 -1.06 -9.80
N ALA A 208 0.30 -1.34 -10.73
CA ALA A 208 1.75 -1.15 -10.54
C ALA A 208 2.15 0.32 -10.27
N ALA A 209 1.31 1.28 -10.61
CA ALA A 209 1.53 2.70 -10.31
C ALA A 209 1.07 3.11 -8.89
N GLY A 210 0.55 2.18 -8.09
CA GLY A 210 0.03 2.46 -6.75
C GLY A 210 -1.36 3.11 -6.75
N GLN A 211 -2.09 3.05 -7.86
CA GLN A 211 -3.47 3.50 -7.89
C GLN A 211 -4.39 2.37 -7.40
N LEU A 212 -5.07 2.62 -6.30
CA LEU A 212 -6.11 1.77 -5.76
C LEU A 212 -7.45 2.10 -6.44
N ALA A 213 -8.14 1.08 -6.92
CA ALA A 213 -9.47 1.21 -7.51
C ALA A 213 -10.46 0.26 -6.83
N GLN A 214 -11.58 0.79 -6.37
CA GLN A 214 -12.69 -0.03 -5.91
C GLN A 214 -13.24 -0.86 -7.07
N ILE A 215 -13.55 -2.14 -6.82
CA ILE A 215 -14.10 -3.05 -7.82
C ILE A 215 -15.56 -3.39 -7.42
N PRO A 216 -16.54 -2.62 -7.89
CA PRO A 216 -17.94 -2.80 -7.48
C PRO A 216 -18.51 -4.16 -7.92
N ALA A 217 -17.91 -4.81 -8.92
CA ALA A 217 -18.31 -6.15 -9.35
C ALA A 217 -18.03 -7.24 -8.31
N PHE A 218 -17.16 -6.98 -7.33
CA PHE A 218 -16.96 -7.90 -6.21
C PHE A 218 -18.15 -7.87 -5.24
N GLY A 219 -18.98 -6.83 -5.28
CA GLY A 219 -20.01 -6.58 -4.28
C GLY A 219 -19.45 -5.92 -3.03
N LEU A 220 -20.22 -5.98 -1.96
CA LEU A 220 -19.88 -5.47 -0.64
C LEU A 220 -19.97 -6.63 0.37
N ALA A 221 -18.93 -6.80 1.14
CA ALA A 221 -18.84 -7.83 2.19
C ALA A 221 -17.62 -7.54 3.07
N ALA A 222 -17.57 -8.11 4.26
CA ALA A 222 -16.33 -8.17 5.04
C ALA A 222 -15.34 -9.10 4.32
N TRP A 223 -14.37 -8.51 3.61
CA TRP A 223 -13.44 -9.23 2.74
C TRP A 223 -12.23 -9.74 3.52
N GLU A 224 -12.31 -10.97 4.03
CA GLU A 224 -11.19 -11.65 4.66
C GLU A 224 -10.12 -12.03 3.64
N THR A 225 -10.52 -12.59 2.49
CA THR A 225 -9.56 -13.16 1.54
C THR A 225 -9.90 -12.85 0.09
N PHE A 226 -8.90 -12.37 -0.64
CA PHE A 226 -8.91 -12.28 -2.10
C PHE A 226 -7.93 -13.28 -2.68
N VAL A 227 -8.39 -14.15 -3.58
CA VAL A 227 -7.54 -15.12 -4.28
C VAL A 227 -7.78 -15.04 -5.77
N ASP A 228 -6.71 -14.80 -6.54
CA ASP A 228 -6.75 -15.00 -7.98
C ASP A 228 -6.77 -16.51 -8.30
N ARG A 229 -7.95 -17.03 -8.56
CA ARG A 229 -8.11 -18.42 -8.98
C ARG A 229 -7.76 -18.55 -10.45
N LYS A 230 -6.66 -19.23 -10.74
CA LYS A 230 -6.38 -19.71 -12.09
C LYS A 230 -7.54 -20.64 -12.49
N SER A 231 -8.26 -20.29 -13.54
CA SER A 231 -9.28 -21.16 -14.10
C SER A 231 -8.64 -22.52 -14.47
N THR A 232 -8.86 -23.50 -13.63
CA THR A 232 -8.69 -24.89 -14.07
C THR A 232 -9.82 -25.15 -15.04
N ARG A 233 -9.53 -25.17 -16.33
CA ARG A 233 -10.42 -25.84 -17.26
C ARG A 233 -10.51 -27.28 -16.79
N LEU A 234 -11.65 -27.66 -16.24
CA LEU A 234 -12.03 -29.04 -16.16
C LEU A 234 -12.27 -29.45 -17.61
N ASN A 235 -11.32 -30.17 -18.18
CA ASN A 235 -11.53 -30.89 -19.43
C ASN A 235 -12.42 -32.10 -19.16
#